data_f7ce2605ddf343ab428c57e9a268202b
#
_entry.id   f7ce2605ddf343ab428c57e9a268202b
#
_cell.length_a   1.000
_cell.length_b   1.000
_cell.length_c   1.000
_cell.angle_alpha   90.00
_cell.angle_beta   90.00
_cell.angle_gamma   90.00
#
_symmetry.space_group_name_H-M   'P 1'
#
loop_
_entity.id
_entity.type
_entity.pdbx_description
1 polymer ?
#
loop_
_entity_poly.entity_id
_entity_poly.type
_entity_poly.pdbx_seq_one_letter_code
_entity_poly.pdbx_strand_id
1 'polypeptide(L)'
;MADIYSLIPKSFSRIDTASYTLDDIRKEVNEICVWLDYIWKYEKKMQNVQFRICWNEKPRPKSLGLCHKDSDYKYVLTFSHRYFEAALPRGVHEVILHEVLHATKNGMKHTGEWKYKANYVSNFTEFKVTRCVNPEDAPAWYAQETAAQLGGAKYQVYCPNCNRVVATRTRMCKLIEHPERYRCGKCYCNKLEVKTLF
;
A
#
# COMPACT_ATOMS: atom_id res chain seq x y z
N MET A 1 9.41 -4.17 -30.89
CA MET A 1 9.27 -3.80 -29.47
C MET A 1 8.43 -4.88 -28.82
N ALA A 2 8.93 -5.53 -27.76
CA ALA A 2 8.12 -6.48 -27.03
C ALA A 2 6.94 -5.73 -26.42
N ASP A 3 5.75 -6.31 -26.52
CA ASP A 3 4.55 -5.75 -25.94
C ASP A 3 4.72 -5.72 -24.42
N ILE A 4 4.54 -4.54 -23.81
CA ILE A 4 4.65 -4.34 -22.36
C ILE A 4 3.72 -5.29 -21.58
N TYR A 5 2.59 -5.65 -22.17
CA TYR A 5 1.63 -6.56 -21.57
C TYR A 5 2.10 -8.01 -21.55
N SER A 6 2.98 -8.41 -22.48
CA SER A 6 3.55 -9.76 -22.50
C SER A 6 4.56 -10.02 -21.37
N LEU A 7 5.02 -8.96 -20.71
CA LEU A 7 5.99 -9.00 -19.63
C LEU A 7 5.38 -8.81 -18.23
N ILE A 8 4.06 -8.63 -18.15
CA ILE A 8 3.37 -8.60 -16.86
C ILE A 8 3.67 -9.91 -16.11
N PRO A 9 4.03 -9.85 -14.82
CA PRO A 9 4.34 -11.03 -14.03
C PRO A 9 3.28 -12.13 -14.16
N LYS A 10 3.70 -13.34 -14.50
CA LYS A 10 2.77 -14.48 -14.63
C LYS A 10 2.09 -14.84 -13.32
N SER A 11 2.77 -14.58 -12.20
CA SER A 11 2.21 -14.71 -10.85
C SER A 11 0.93 -13.91 -10.64
N PHE A 12 0.74 -12.81 -11.37
CA PHE A 12 -0.47 -11.98 -11.28
C PHE A 12 -1.74 -12.68 -11.79
N SER A 13 -1.60 -13.73 -12.59
CA SER A 13 -2.74 -14.55 -13.03
C SER A 13 -3.18 -15.58 -12.00
N ARG A 14 -2.49 -15.69 -10.86
CA ARG A 14 -2.86 -16.59 -9.77
C ARG A 14 -4.17 -16.12 -9.14
N ILE A 15 -5.19 -16.96 -9.22
CA ILE A 15 -6.53 -16.71 -8.70
C ILE A 15 -6.92 -17.63 -7.56
N ASP A 16 -6.06 -18.60 -7.21
CA ASP A 16 -6.34 -19.50 -6.09
C ASP A 16 -6.06 -18.80 -4.74
N THR A 17 -6.86 -19.18 -3.77
CA THR A 17 -6.71 -18.72 -2.38
C THR A 17 -5.82 -19.65 -1.56
N ALA A 18 -5.16 -20.62 -2.21
CA ALA A 18 -4.22 -21.49 -1.53
C ALA A 18 -3.14 -20.63 -0.85
N SER A 19 -2.76 -21.03 0.35
CA SER A 19 -1.80 -20.28 1.17
C SER A 19 -0.53 -19.96 0.38
N TYR A 20 -0.19 -18.69 0.29
CA TYR A 20 1.08 -18.25 -0.27
C TYR A 20 2.22 -18.73 0.59
N THR A 21 3.21 -19.35 -0.03
CA THR A 21 4.48 -19.66 0.62
C THR A 21 5.49 -18.52 0.44
N LEU A 22 6.54 -18.49 1.26
CA LEU A 22 7.64 -17.53 1.05
C LEU A 22 8.32 -17.73 -0.32
N ASP A 23 8.29 -18.94 -0.88
CA ASP A 23 8.85 -19.20 -2.20
C ASP A 23 7.96 -18.65 -3.32
N ASP A 24 6.64 -18.71 -3.19
CA ASP A 24 5.71 -18.05 -4.10
C ASP A 24 5.95 -16.54 -4.11
N ILE A 25 6.05 -15.93 -2.94
CA ILE A 25 6.33 -14.49 -2.82
C ILE A 25 7.69 -14.15 -3.42
N ARG A 26 8.71 -14.97 -3.18
CA ARG A 26 10.05 -14.76 -3.74
C ARG A 26 10.05 -14.81 -5.26
N LYS A 27 9.33 -15.76 -5.83
CA LYS A 27 9.14 -15.88 -7.28
C LYS A 27 8.44 -14.63 -7.84
N GLU A 28 7.34 -14.22 -7.22
CA GLU A 28 6.58 -13.03 -7.65
C GLU A 28 7.42 -11.74 -7.54
N VAL A 29 8.16 -11.54 -6.44
CA VAL A 29 9.08 -10.39 -6.28
C VAL A 29 10.11 -10.36 -7.42
N ASN A 30 10.68 -11.50 -7.79
CA ASN A 30 11.64 -11.58 -8.91
C ASN A 30 10.98 -11.21 -10.25
N GLU A 31 9.80 -11.73 -10.54
CA GLU A 31 9.05 -11.41 -11.76
C GLU A 31 8.70 -9.90 -11.80
N ILE A 32 8.26 -9.33 -10.69
CA ILE A 32 8.01 -7.88 -10.56
C ILE A 32 9.29 -7.08 -10.85
N CYS A 33 10.43 -7.47 -10.29
CA CYS A 33 11.69 -6.78 -10.52
C CYS A 33 12.10 -6.76 -12.00
N VAL A 34 11.96 -7.91 -12.69
CA VAL A 34 12.21 -8.00 -14.14
C VAL A 34 11.29 -7.06 -14.91
N TRP A 35 10.01 -7.07 -14.57
CA TRP A 35 9.01 -6.22 -15.21
C TRP A 35 9.28 -4.73 -14.96
N LEU A 36 9.61 -4.33 -13.73
CA LEU A 36 9.93 -2.95 -13.39
C LEU A 36 11.18 -2.44 -14.12
N ASP A 37 12.21 -3.28 -14.27
CA ASP A 37 13.41 -2.93 -15.04
C ASP A 37 13.11 -2.70 -16.52
N TYR A 38 12.15 -3.46 -17.06
CA TYR A 38 11.71 -3.28 -18.43
C TYR A 38 10.98 -1.95 -18.64
N ILE A 39 10.01 -1.64 -17.76
CA ILE A 39 9.21 -0.42 -17.93
C ILE A 39 9.97 0.86 -17.62
N TRP A 40 10.90 0.85 -16.65
CA TRP A 40 11.57 2.08 -16.22
C TRP A 40 13.02 2.21 -16.64
N LYS A 41 13.66 1.16 -17.14
CA LYS A 41 15.07 1.18 -17.61
C LYS A 41 16.02 1.91 -16.68
N TYR A 42 15.93 1.68 -15.38
CA TYR A 42 16.76 2.35 -14.39
C TYR A 42 18.24 2.02 -14.53
N GLU A 43 19.12 2.99 -14.16
CA GLU A 43 20.53 2.72 -13.98
C GLU A 43 20.80 1.61 -12.97
N LYS A 44 20.04 1.61 -11.85
CA LYS A 44 20.03 0.52 -10.87
C LYS A 44 18.92 -0.46 -11.22
N LYS A 45 19.30 -1.58 -11.79
CA LYS A 45 18.34 -2.64 -12.13
C LYS A 45 17.79 -3.31 -10.88
N MET A 46 16.48 -3.43 -10.82
CA MET A 46 15.78 -4.10 -9.72
C MET A 46 16.14 -5.59 -9.62
N GLN A 47 16.49 -6.24 -10.74
CA GLN A 47 16.99 -7.62 -10.76
C GLN A 47 18.28 -7.80 -9.97
N ASN A 48 19.08 -6.76 -9.74
CA ASN A 48 20.30 -6.80 -8.94
C ASN A 48 20.04 -6.55 -7.45
N VAL A 49 18.80 -6.24 -7.07
CA VAL A 49 18.40 -6.03 -5.68
C VAL A 49 18.18 -7.37 -5.02
N GLN A 50 18.81 -7.59 -3.88
CA GLN A 50 18.63 -8.77 -3.07
C GLN A 50 17.52 -8.56 -2.05
N PHE A 51 16.56 -9.46 -2.01
CA PHE A 51 15.47 -9.44 -1.06
C PHE A 51 15.57 -10.60 -0.07
N ARG A 52 15.59 -10.27 1.23
CA ARG A 52 15.26 -11.22 2.28
C ARG A 52 13.76 -11.11 2.55
N ILE A 53 13.04 -12.21 2.37
CA ILE A 53 11.58 -12.25 2.53
C ILE A 53 11.25 -13.05 3.77
N CYS A 54 10.41 -12.50 4.65
CA CYS A 54 10.08 -13.08 5.94
C CYS A 54 8.59 -12.91 6.26
N TRP A 55 8.03 -13.84 7.01
CA TRP A 55 6.74 -13.66 7.66
C TRP A 55 6.85 -12.79 8.92
N ASN A 56 5.80 -12.02 9.17
CA ASN A 56 5.55 -11.38 10.45
C ASN A 56 4.34 -12.07 11.09
N GLU A 57 4.59 -12.87 12.13
CA GLU A 57 3.56 -13.62 12.84
C GLU A 57 2.74 -12.73 13.80
N LYS A 58 3.25 -11.55 14.13
CA LYS A 58 2.60 -10.59 15.02
C LYS A 58 2.53 -9.20 14.40
N PRO A 59 1.90 -9.06 13.20
CA PRO A 59 1.82 -7.77 12.55
C PRO A 59 0.93 -6.80 13.34
N ARG A 60 1.28 -5.53 13.28
CA ARG A 60 0.34 -4.50 13.71
C ARG A 60 -0.85 -4.51 12.76
N PRO A 61 -2.09 -4.27 13.22
CA PRO A 61 -3.29 -4.39 12.39
C PRO A 61 -3.26 -3.63 11.04
N LYS A 62 -2.47 -2.56 10.95
CA LYS A 62 -2.31 -1.75 9.71
C LYS A 62 -1.02 -2.01 8.95
N SER A 63 -0.17 -2.94 9.42
CA SER A 63 1.10 -3.25 8.78
C SER A 63 1.01 -4.60 8.10
N LEU A 64 0.55 -4.62 6.87
CA LEU A 64 0.37 -5.84 6.08
C LEU A 64 1.66 -6.25 5.39
N GLY A 65 2.49 -5.28 5.06
CA GLY A 65 3.83 -5.42 4.57
C GLY A 65 4.75 -4.35 5.17
N LEU A 66 6.04 -4.56 5.04
CA LEU A 66 7.08 -3.61 5.41
C LEU A 66 8.30 -3.85 4.54
N CYS A 67 8.76 -2.80 3.87
CA CYS A 67 10.04 -2.78 3.20
C CYS A 67 11.06 -2.05 4.08
N HIS A 68 12.14 -2.73 4.39
CA HIS A 68 13.24 -2.20 5.17
C HIS A 68 14.53 -2.26 4.36
N LYS A 69 15.26 -1.13 4.26
CA LYS A 69 16.54 -1.08 3.58
C LYS A 69 17.64 -1.55 4.53
N ASP A 70 18.34 -2.60 4.16
CA ASP A 70 19.49 -3.15 4.90
C ASP A 70 20.81 -2.55 4.41
N SER A 71 20.98 -2.46 3.08
CA SER A 71 22.09 -1.76 2.42
C SER A 71 21.62 -1.26 1.04
N ASP A 72 22.51 -0.63 0.24
CA ASP A 72 22.13 -0.05 -1.05
C ASP A 72 21.53 -1.04 -2.06
N TYR A 73 21.83 -2.32 -1.92
CA TYR A 73 21.34 -3.38 -2.79
C TYR A 73 20.62 -4.49 -2.02
N LYS A 74 20.38 -4.30 -0.72
CA LYS A 74 19.72 -5.31 0.12
C LYS A 74 18.52 -4.73 0.82
N TYR A 75 17.41 -5.42 0.71
CA TYR A 75 16.16 -5.05 1.36
C TYR A 75 15.56 -6.25 2.08
N VAL A 76 14.83 -5.97 3.13
CA VAL A 76 14.02 -6.97 3.84
C VAL A 76 12.57 -6.64 3.58
N LEU A 77 11.84 -7.60 3.02
CA LEU A 77 10.39 -7.55 2.89
C LEU A 77 9.78 -8.45 3.94
N THR A 78 8.93 -7.88 4.76
CA THR A 78 8.23 -8.62 5.81
C THR A 78 6.74 -8.53 5.56
N PHE A 79 6.04 -9.65 5.53
CA PHE A 79 4.61 -9.73 5.23
C PHE A 79 3.82 -10.30 6.40
N SER A 80 2.58 -9.85 6.57
CA SER A 80 1.66 -10.40 7.55
C SER A 80 1.19 -11.78 7.10
N HIS A 81 1.65 -12.85 7.77
CA HIS A 81 1.22 -14.22 7.49
C HIS A 81 -0.31 -14.33 7.55
N ARG A 82 -0.90 -13.87 8.65
CA ARG A 82 -2.35 -13.85 8.83
C ARG A 82 -3.13 -13.17 7.69
N TYR A 83 -2.57 -12.12 7.10
CA TYR A 83 -3.22 -11.44 5.98
C TYR A 83 -3.15 -12.29 4.72
N PHE A 84 -2.01 -12.84 4.41
CA PHE A 84 -1.78 -13.66 3.22
C PHE A 84 -2.58 -14.97 3.23
N GLU A 85 -2.91 -15.51 4.42
CA GLU A 85 -3.78 -16.68 4.54
C GLU A 85 -5.26 -16.38 4.28
N ALA A 86 -5.69 -15.15 4.43
CA ALA A 86 -7.12 -14.80 4.44
C ALA A 86 -7.53 -13.79 3.37
N ALA A 87 -6.57 -13.09 2.75
CA ALA A 87 -6.86 -12.10 1.72
C ALA A 87 -7.15 -12.75 0.37
N LEU A 88 -7.92 -12.03 -0.46
CA LEU A 88 -8.04 -12.42 -1.86
C LEU A 88 -6.66 -12.28 -2.56
N PRO A 89 -6.38 -13.13 -3.58
CA PRO A 89 -5.12 -13.08 -4.32
C PRO A 89 -4.76 -11.68 -4.81
N ARG A 90 -5.74 -10.94 -5.28
CA ARG A 90 -5.57 -9.54 -5.70
C ARG A 90 -4.98 -8.66 -4.58
N GLY A 91 -5.53 -8.76 -3.36
CA GLY A 91 -5.03 -8.00 -2.22
C GLY A 91 -3.61 -8.40 -1.82
N VAL A 92 -3.24 -9.66 -2.00
CA VAL A 92 -1.88 -10.16 -1.77
C VAL A 92 -0.91 -9.54 -2.80
N HIS A 93 -1.25 -9.58 -4.09
CA HIS A 93 -0.44 -8.96 -5.15
C HIS A 93 -0.25 -7.46 -4.95
N GLU A 94 -1.31 -6.75 -4.54
CA GLU A 94 -1.24 -5.31 -4.25
C GLU A 94 -0.26 -5.02 -3.11
N VAL A 95 -0.23 -5.84 -2.06
CA VAL A 95 0.71 -5.69 -0.94
C VAL A 95 2.14 -6.02 -1.39
N ILE A 96 2.36 -7.08 -2.16
CA ILE A 96 3.70 -7.41 -2.68
C ILE A 96 4.23 -6.28 -3.56
N LEU A 97 3.43 -5.80 -4.53
CA LEU A 97 3.76 -4.67 -5.39
C LEU A 97 4.11 -3.41 -4.57
N HIS A 98 3.30 -3.09 -3.56
CA HIS A 98 3.52 -1.97 -2.68
C HIS A 98 4.91 -2.00 -2.03
N GLU A 99 5.28 -3.14 -1.46
CA GLU A 99 6.55 -3.29 -0.76
C GLU A 99 7.74 -3.34 -1.72
N VAL A 100 7.61 -3.95 -2.89
CA VAL A 100 8.67 -3.92 -3.92
C VAL A 100 8.90 -2.51 -4.44
N LEU A 101 7.87 -1.70 -4.62
CA LEU A 101 8.03 -0.31 -5.04
C LEU A 101 8.83 0.53 -4.04
N HIS A 102 8.81 0.19 -2.75
CA HIS A 102 9.68 0.84 -1.76
C HIS A 102 11.17 0.61 -2.01
N ALA A 103 11.56 -0.52 -2.60
CA ALA A 103 12.95 -0.79 -2.94
C ALA A 103 13.44 -0.07 -4.21
N THR A 104 12.56 0.57 -4.96
CA THR A 104 12.94 1.36 -6.15
C THR A 104 13.63 2.67 -5.76
N LYS A 105 14.31 3.31 -6.72
CA LYS A 105 14.96 4.62 -6.51
C LYS A 105 13.95 5.62 -5.92
N ASN A 106 14.30 6.23 -4.78
CA ASN A 106 13.48 7.20 -4.04
C ASN A 106 12.08 6.67 -3.59
N GLY A 107 11.92 5.34 -3.53
CA GLY A 107 10.65 4.69 -3.21
C GLY A 107 10.32 4.58 -1.72
N MET A 108 11.26 4.84 -0.79
CA MET A 108 11.09 4.55 0.64
C MET A 108 9.98 5.33 1.35
N LYS A 109 9.45 6.38 0.76
CA LYS A 109 8.36 7.18 1.32
C LYS A 109 7.16 7.17 0.38
N HIS A 110 5.93 7.11 0.89
CA HIS A 110 4.68 7.16 0.10
C HIS A 110 4.40 8.56 -0.50
N THR A 111 5.43 9.24 -1.00
CA THR A 111 5.36 10.59 -1.60
C THR A 111 6.12 10.61 -2.91
N GLY A 112 5.93 11.64 -3.72
CA GLY A 112 6.72 11.90 -4.92
C GLY A 112 6.85 10.65 -5.82
N GLU A 113 8.07 10.14 -5.92
CA GLU A 113 8.44 9.02 -6.78
C GLU A 113 7.65 7.72 -6.51
N TRP A 114 7.47 7.34 -5.24
CA TRP A 114 6.69 6.15 -4.92
C TRP A 114 5.25 6.27 -5.45
N LYS A 115 4.61 7.42 -5.18
CA LYS A 115 3.23 7.66 -5.63
C LYS A 115 3.10 7.67 -7.16
N TYR A 116 4.08 8.28 -7.84
CA TYR A 116 4.14 8.25 -9.31
C TYR A 116 4.21 6.80 -9.82
N LYS A 117 5.12 6.00 -9.26
CA LYS A 117 5.31 4.60 -9.65
C LYS A 117 4.10 3.73 -9.35
N ALA A 118 3.49 3.89 -8.17
CA ALA A 118 2.28 3.20 -7.79
C ALA A 118 1.12 3.50 -8.75
N ASN A 119 0.92 4.77 -9.10
CA ASN A 119 -0.09 5.16 -10.08
C ASN A 119 0.22 4.59 -11.47
N TYR A 120 1.51 4.63 -11.88
CA TYR A 120 1.92 4.08 -13.16
C TYR A 120 1.61 2.59 -13.26
N VAL A 121 2.04 1.79 -12.26
CA VAL A 121 1.75 0.34 -12.20
C VAL A 121 0.25 0.09 -12.23
N SER A 122 -0.53 0.85 -11.47
CA SER A 122 -1.99 0.71 -11.42
C SER A 122 -2.70 1.02 -12.76
N ASN A 123 -2.06 1.78 -13.66
CA ASN A 123 -2.59 2.04 -15.00
C ASN A 123 -2.33 0.90 -16.01
N PHE A 124 -1.36 0.04 -15.72
CA PHE A 124 -0.96 -1.08 -16.58
C PHE A 124 -1.38 -2.45 -16.06
N THR A 125 -1.95 -2.50 -14.87
CA THR A 125 -2.45 -3.72 -14.24
C THR A 125 -3.85 -3.50 -13.70
N GLU A 126 -4.52 -4.58 -13.34
CA GLU A 126 -5.81 -4.50 -12.64
C GLU A 126 -5.66 -4.11 -11.15
N PHE A 127 -4.42 -4.07 -10.62
CA PHE A 127 -4.14 -3.81 -9.22
C PHE A 127 -4.13 -2.31 -8.92
N LYS A 128 -4.70 -1.96 -7.77
CA LYS A 128 -4.72 -0.58 -7.25
C LYS A 128 -3.67 -0.43 -6.16
N VAL A 129 -2.44 -0.16 -6.54
CA VAL A 129 -1.35 0.03 -5.57
C VAL A 129 -1.49 1.38 -4.89
N THR A 130 -1.95 1.37 -3.66
CA THR A 130 -2.19 2.57 -2.84
C THR A 130 -1.51 2.45 -1.48
N ARG A 131 -1.49 3.55 -0.73
CA ARG A 131 -0.95 3.56 0.63
C ARG A 131 -1.73 2.66 1.60
N CYS A 132 -3.00 2.45 1.35
CA CYS A 132 -3.89 1.64 2.17
C CYS A 132 -4.47 0.53 1.32
N VAL A 133 -4.67 -0.62 1.91
CA VAL A 133 -5.32 -1.75 1.23
C VAL A 133 -6.73 -1.37 0.82
N ASN A 134 -7.15 -1.85 -0.35
CA ASN A 134 -8.52 -1.75 -0.79
C ASN A 134 -9.41 -2.61 0.13
N PRO A 135 -10.44 -2.04 0.78
CA PRO A 135 -11.32 -2.80 1.68
C PRO A 135 -12.02 -3.99 1.01
N GLU A 136 -12.24 -3.94 -0.30
CA GLU A 136 -12.90 -5.00 -1.07
C GLU A 136 -12.02 -6.27 -1.19
N ASP A 137 -10.71 -6.09 -1.15
CA ASP A 137 -9.73 -7.18 -1.29
C ASP A 137 -9.18 -7.64 0.07
N ALA A 138 -9.57 -6.94 1.14
CA ALA A 138 -9.12 -7.22 2.49
C ALA A 138 -10.01 -8.27 3.20
N PRO A 139 -9.43 -9.11 4.06
CA PRO A 139 -10.21 -10.01 4.89
C PRO A 139 -11.18 -9.27 5.82
N ALA A 140 -12.32 -9.90 6.12
CA ALA A 140 -13.35 -9.30 6.98
C ALA A 140 -12.81 -8.85 8.36
N TRP A 141 -11.88 -9.62 8.96
CA TRP A 141 -11.26 -9.26 10.24
C TRP A 141 -10.45 -7.97 10.14
N TYR A 142 -9.83 -7.69 8.98
CA TYR A 142 -9.04 -6.47 8.79
C TYR A 142 -9.94 -5.23 8.84
N ALA A 143 -11.12 -5.28 8.22
CA ALA A 143 -12.09 -4.20 8.29
C ALA A 143 -12.58 -3.99 9.73
N GLN A 144 -12.87 -5.06 10.47
CA GLN A 144 -13.30 -5.01 11.87
C GLN A 144 -12.22 -4.41 12.78
N GLU A 145 -10.97 -4.87 12.69
CA GLU A 145 -9.87 -4.35 13.50
C GLU A 145 -9.51 -2.90 13.15
N THR A 146 -9.61 -2.51 11.89
CA THR A 146 -9.41 -1.12 11.50
C THR A 146 -10.55 -0.22 11.97
N ALA A 147 -11.79 -0.70 11.95
CA ALA A 147 -12.95 0.01 12.51
C ALA A 147 -12.85 0.14 14.04
N ALA A 148 -12.44 -0.92 14.74
CA ALA A 148 -12.21 -0.88 16.18
C ALA A 148 -11.11 0.14 16.57
N GLN A 149 -10.05 0.26 15.76
CA GLN A 149 -9.04 1.31 15.96
C GLN A 149 -9.56 2.72 15.65
N LEU A 150 -10.53 2.85 14.74
CA LEU A 150 -11.23 4.12 14.49
C LEU A 150 -12.21 4.45 15.61
N GLY A 151 -12.73 3.45 16.33
CA GLY A 151 -13.55 3.63 17.53
C GLY A 151 -12.86 4.37 18.67
N GLY A 152 -11.52 4.45 18.65
CA GLY A 152 -10.72 5.34 19.52
C GLY A 152 -10.51 6.74 18.94
N ALA A 153 -11.17 7.10 17.84
CA ALA A 153 -11.07 8.43 17.26
C ALA A 153 -11.72 9.45 18.20
N LYS A 154 -10.92 10.44 18.63
CA LYS A 154 -11.38 11.54 19.49
C LYS A 154 -11.92 12.72 18.69
N TYR A 155 -11.47 12.85 17.46
CA TYR A 155 -11.78 13.99 16.60
C TYR A 155 -12.21 13.52 15.23
N GLN A 156 -13.23 14.16 14.69
CA GLN A 156 -13.70 14.00 13.34
C GLN A 156 -13.68 15.36 12.64
N VAL A 157 -13.03 15.41 11.48
CA VAL A 157 -13.04 16.60 10.62
C VAL A 157 -14.02 16.33 9.49
N TYR A 158 -14.95 17.22 9.29
CA TYR A 158 -15.93 17.10 8.22
C TYR A 158 -16.03 18.38 7.39
N CYS A 159 -16.52 18.22 6.17
CA CYS A 159 -16.78 19.32 5.26
C CYS A 159 -18.28 19.61 5.26
N PRO A 160 -18.75 20.78 5.75
CA PRO A 160 -20.16 21.11 5.76
C PRO A 160 -20.75 21.30 4.35
N ASN A 161 -19.91 21.66 3.37
CA ASN A 161 -20.37 21.92 2.02
C ASN A 161 -20.77 20.63 1.25
N CYS A 162 -20.08 19.52 1.45
CA CYS A 162 -20.39 18.24 0.79
C CYS A 162 -20.78 17.14 1.80
N ASN A 163 -20.97 17.49 3.04
CA ASN A 163 -21.36 16.66 4.17
C ASN A 163 -20.51 15.37 4.31
N ARG A 164 -19.20 15.49 4.06
CA ARG A 164 -18.27 14.37 4.07
C ARG A 164 -17.30 14.43 5.25
N VAL A 165 -17.05 13.28 5.87
CA VAL A 165 -15.94 13.11 6.79
C VAL A 165 -14.63 13.16 5.99
N VAL A 166 -13.80 14.17 6.26
CA VAL A 166 -12.50 14.38 5.62
C VAL A 166 -11.41 13.58 6.30
N ALA A 167 -11.46 13.51 7.62
CA ALA A 167 -10.50 12.76 8.42
C ALA A 167 -11.04 12.42 9.82
N THR A 168 -10.50 11.37 10.41
CA THR A 168 -10.63 11.03 11.82
C THR A 168 -9.26 11.01 12.48
N ARG A 169 -9.16 11.41 13.74
CA ARG A 169 -7.89 11.46 14.48
C ARG A 169 -8.08 11.01 15.91
N THR A 170 -7.08 10.32 16.44
CA THR A 170 -7.02 9.87 17.85
C THR A 170 -6.26 10.85 18.74
N ARG A 171 -5.48 11.75 18.14
CA ARG A 171 -4.65 12.75 18.83
C ARG A 171 -4.80 14.10 18.18
N MET A 172 -4.55 15.15 18.98
CA MET A 172 -4.42 16.51 18.47
C MET A 172 -3.33 16.58 17.38
N CYS A 173 -3.58 17.33 16.34
CA CYS A 173 -2.65 17.56 15.22
C CYS A 173 -3.02 18.85 14.49
N LYS A 174 -2.14 19.35 13.65
CA LYS A 174 -2.32 20.62 12.91
C LYS A 174 -3.64 20.71 12.14
N LEU A 175 -4.16 19.61 11.63
CA LEU A 175 -5.45 19.58 10.93
C LEU A 175 -6.63 19.83 11.90
N ILE A 176 -6.50 19.41 13.16
CA ILE A 176 -7.51 19.63 14.21
C ILE A 176 -7.38 21.05 14.81
N GLU A 177 -6.15 21.49 15.03
CA GLU A 177 -5.84 22.81 15.60
C GLU A 177 -6.15 23.95 14.62
N HIS A 178 -5.90 23.71 13.33
CA HIS A 178 -5.98 24.72 12.27
C HIS A 178 -6.71 24.18 11.05
N PRO A 179 -7.99 23.79 11.15
CA PRO A 179 -8.76 23.23 10.03
C PRO A 179 -8.91 24.23 8.87
N GLU A 180 -8.89 25.52 9.16
CA GLU A 180 -8.97 26.61 8.17
C GLU A 180 -7.79 26.62 7.16
N ARG A 181 -6.67 25.96 7.49
CA ARG A 181 -5.50 25.86 6.61
C ARG A 181 -5.62 24.72 5.59
N TYR A 182 -6.70 23.96 5.65
CA TYR A 182 -6.92 22.77 4.82
C TYR A 182 -8.18 22.91 3.98
N ARG A 183 -8.25 22.11 2.92
CA ARG A 183 -9.41 22.08 2.02
C ARG A 183 -9.95 20.66 1.88
N CYS A 184 -11.23 20.56 1.65
CA CYS A 184 -11.87 19.28 1.31
C CYS A 184 -11.35 18.76 -0.03
N GLY A 185 -10.81 17.55 -0.08
CA GLY A 185 -10.29 16.94 -1.30
C GLY A 185 -11.36 16.62 -2.36
N LYS A 186 -12.66 16.74 -2.03
CA LYS A 186 -13.76 16.49 -2.96
C LYS A 186 -14.31 17.79 -3.58
N CYS A 187 -14.64 18.77 -2.75
CA CYS A 187 -15.32 19.99 -3.19
C CYS A 187 -14.48 21.26 -3.03
N TYR A 188 -13.22 21.09 -2.60
CA TYR A 188 -12.23 22.17 -2.39
C TYR A 188 -12.67 23.28 -1.41
N CYS A 189 -13.77 23.09 -0.69
CA CYS A 189 -14.21 23.99 0.37
C CYS A 189 -13.11 24.09 1.46
N ASN A 190 -12.81 25.30 1.91
CA ASN A 190 -11.85 25.60 2.96
C ASN A 190 -12.48 25.78 4.35
N LYS A 191 -13.78 25.58 4.48
CA LYS A 191 -14.52 25.64 5.75
C LYS A 191 -14.67 24.22 6.31
N LEU A 192 -13.57 23.65 6.82
CA LEU A 192 -13.63 22.37 7.50
C LEU A 192 -13.99 22.58 8.96
N GLU A 193 -14.81 21.69 9.51
CA GLU A 193 -15.25 21.72 10.90
C GLU A 193 -14.74 20.50 11.67
N VAL A 194 -14.42 20.71 12.94
CA VAL A 194 -13.93 19.65 13.83
C VAL A 194 -14.99 19.34 14.86
N LYS A 195 -15.32 18.06 14.97
CA LYS A 195 -16.19 17.52 15.99
C LYS A 195 -15.38 16.65 16.96
N THR A 196 -15.45 16.94 18.26
CA THR A 196 -14.96 16.04 19.30
C THR A 196 -16.00 14.93 19.50
N LEU A 197 -15.56 13.68 19.52
CA LEU A 197 -16.44 12.52 19.59
C LEU A 197 -16.66 12.02 21.03
N PHE A 198 -15.82 12.50 21.99
CA PHE A 198 -15.94 12.18 23.42
C PHE A 198 -15.55 13.39 24.27
#